data_cd29755ed0b982ee339e2ba6257c1047
#
_entry.id   cd29755ed0b982ee339e2ba6257c1047
#
_cell.length_a   1.000
_cell.length_b   1.000
_cell.length_c   1.000
_cell.angle_alpha   90.00
_cell.angle_beta   90.00
_cell.angle_gamma   90.00
#
_symmetry.space_group_name_H-M   'P 1'
#
loop_
_entity.id
_entity.type
_entity.pdbx_description
1 polymer ?
#
loop_
_entity_poly.entity_id
_entity_poly.type
_entity_poly.pdbx_seq_one_letter_code
_entity_poly.pdbx_strand_id
1 'polypeptide(L)'
;MKFFIIVLFMSFMALFNSPVFGEDPPTFYKNTFPEHALKEKLEAEKTLVGKDAQLDNKTRELIALAVSAQIPCIYCVYAHDKNARAAGASEAEIREAVATAAHVRHWSTVLNGMGYDFELFKAEVDKMHAPK
;
A
#
# COMPACT_ATOMS: atom_id res chain seq x y z
N MET A 1 -7.04 31.79 44.89
CA MET A 1 -6.05 30.74 44.53
C MET A 1 -6.73 29.71 43.67
N LYS A 2 -6.85 29.94 42.36
CA LYS A 2 -7.33 28.97 41.34
C LYS A 2 -6.86 29.48 39.98
N PHE A 3 -5.60 29.29 39.67
CA PHE A 3 -5.04 29.41 38.31
C PHE A 3 -3.88 28.43 38.24
N PHE A 4 -3.85 27.61 37.26
CA PHE A 4 -2.82 26.68 36.77
C PHE A 4 -3.43 25.27 36.57
N ILE A 5 -4.00 25.02 35.42
CA ILE A 5 -3.95 23.77 34.64
C ILE A 5 -4.71 24.05 33.32
N ILE A 6 -4.13 24.76 32.36
CA ILE A 6 -4.48 24.72 30.94
C ILE A 6 -3.23 25.15 30.16
N VAL A 7 -2.26 24.33 30.03
CA VAL A 7 -1.23 24.38 28.97
C VAL A 7 -0.52 23.02 28.99
N LEU A 8 -1.04 22.00 28.37
CA LEU A 8 -0.28 20.84 27.92
C LEU A 8 -1.12 19.91 27.02
N PHE A 9 -1.77 20.44 25.99
CA PHE A 9 -2.45 19.58 25.01
C PHE A 9 -2.34 20.10 23.56
N MET A 10 -1.29 20.82 23.21
CA MET A 10 -1.09 21.32 21.85
C MET A 10 0.33 21.04 21.30
N SER A 11 0.84 19.84 21.46
CA SER A 11 2.17 19.50 20.89
C SER A 11 2.28 18.06 20.38
N PHE A 12 1.19 17.42 19.92
CA PHE A 12 1.27 16.05 19.37
C PHE A 12 0.71 15.89 17.96
N MET A 13 0.53 16.97 17.22
CA MET A 13 -0.11 16.89 15.89
C MET A 13 0.79 17.36 14.73
N ALA A 14 2.10 17.33 14.88
CA ALA A 14 3.04 17.84 13.87
C ALA A 14 4.06 16.81 13.34
N LEU A 15 3.83 15.49 13.46
CA LEU A 15 4.83 14.48 13.07
C LEU A 15 4.44 13.55 11.92
N PHE A 16 3.37 13.82 11.17
CA PHE A 16 2.92 12.91 10.10
C PHE A 16 2.89 13.53 8.71
N ASN A 17 3.81 14.43 8.41
CA ASN A 17 3.96 14.92 7.04
C ASN A 17 5.44 14.94 6.63
N SER A 18 6.15 13.83 6.82
CA SER A 18 7.46 13.68 6.21
C SER A 18 7.25 13.47 4.71
N PRO A 19 7.85 14.29 3.84
CA PRO A 19 7.83 14.01 2.40
C PRO A 19 8.43 12.62 2.18
N VAL A 20 7.80 11.82 1.32
CA VAL A 20 8.21 10.45 1.00
C VAL A 20 9.66 10.39 0.52
N PHE A 21 10.16 11.50 -0.02
CA PHE A 21 11.57 11.70 -0.34
C PHE A 21 11.98 13.13 0.07
N GLY A 22 13.16 13.26 0.68
CA GLY A 22 13.82 14.55 0.86
C GLY A 22 14.14 15.24 -0.47
N GLU A 23 14.84 16.40 -0.43
CA GLU A 23 15.19 17.17 -1.63
C GLU A 23 15.99 16.35 -2.67
N ASP A 24 16.69 15.31 -2.25
CA ASP A 24 17.49 14.42 -3.11
C ASP A 24 16.94 12.98 -3.08
N PRO A 25 16.50 12.42 -4.22
CA PRO A 25 15.98 11.07 -4.28
C PRO A 25 17.08 10.04 -4.00
N PRO A 26 16.71 8.86 -3.44
CA PRO A 26 17.66 7.79 -3.20
C PRO A 26 18.48 7.43 -4.45
N THR A 27 19.75 7.09 -4.26
CA THR A 27 20.71 6.85 -5.36
C THR A 27 20.23 5.80 -6.38
N PHE A 28 19.46 4.80 -5.93
CA PHE A 28 18.96 3.77 -6.84
C PHE A 28 18.02 4.33 -7.92
N TYR A 29 17.27 5.41 -7.66
CA TYR A 29 16.49 6.08 -8.71
C TYR A 29 17.38 6.61 -9.82
N LYS A 30 18.44 7.33 -9.43
CA LYS A 30 19.41 7.90 -10.38
C LYS A 30 20.16 6.84 -11.18
N ASN A 31 20.45 5.70 -10.55
CA ASN A 31 21.23 4.62 -11.16
C ASN A 31 20.39 3.68 -12.04
N THR A 32 19.07 3.67 -11.91
CA THR A 32 18.21 2.71 -12.60
C THR A 32 17.22 3.35 -13.56
N PHE A 33 16.92 4.64 -13.40
CA PHE A 33 15.94 5.34 -14.23
C PHE A 33 16.64 6.27 -15.23
N PRO A 34 16.16 6.38 -16.49
CA PRO A 34 16.71 7.31 -17.46
C PRO A 34 16.65 8.76 -16.94
N GLU A 35 17.72 9.51 -17.04
CA GLU A 35 17.83 10.87 -16.50
C GLU A 35 16.70 11.78 -17.00
N HIS A 36 16.39 11.72 -18.31
CA HIS A 36 15.38 12.56 -18.94
C HIS A 36 13.93 12.29 -18.46
N ALA A 37 13.68 11.13 -17.85
CA ALA A 37 12.35 10.71 -17.36
C ALA A 37 12.25 10.64 -15.83
N LEU A 38 13.35 10.86 -15.10
CA LEU A 38 13.42 10.73 -13.66
C LEU A 38 12.51 11.74 -12.94
N LYS A 39 12.45 12.97 -13.43
CA LYS A 39 11.63 14.02 -12.83
C LYS A 39 10.14 13.65 -12.85
N GLU A 40 9.64 13.25 -14.00
CA GLU A 40 8.24 12.87 -14.18
C GLU A 40 7.87 11.63 -13.35
N LYS A 41 8.80 10.67 -13.24
CA LYS A 41 8.64 9.49 -12.38
C LYS A 41 8.46 9.88 -10.91
N LEU A 42 9.31 10.76 -10.38
CA LEU A 42 9.23 11.22 -8.99
C LEU A 42 7.97 12.04 -8.72
N GLU A 43 7.54 12.89 -9.67
CA GLU A 43 6.29 13.65 -9.54
C GLU A 43 5.06 12.72 -9.56
N ALA A 44 5.05 11.70 -10.40
CA ALA A 44 3.98 10.70 -10.42
C ALA A 44 3.85 9.96 -9.08
N GLU A 45 4.96 9.58 -8.46
CA GLU A 45 4.97 8.95 -7.14
C GLU A 45 4.44 9.89 -6.05
N LYS A 46 4.91 11.14 -6.02
CA LYS A 46 4.43 12.16 -5.07
C LYS A 46 2.91 12.38 -5.22
N THR A 47 2.41 12.40 -6.45
CA THR A 47 0.98 12.57 -6.72
C THR A 47 0.18 11.39 -6.19
N LEU A 48 0.64 10.16 -6.42
CA LEU A 48 -0.04 8.95 -5.98
C LEU A 48 -0.18 8.86 -4.45
N VAL A 49 0.82 9.34 -3.72
CA VAL A 49 0.85 9.27 -2.25
C VAL A 49 0.57 10.61 -1.57
N GLY A 50 0.21 11.64 -2.34
CA GLY A 50 0.03 13.00 -1.88
C GLY A 50 -1.22 13.21 -1.01
N LYS A 51 -1.44 14.47 -0.63
CA LYS A 51 -2.53 14.90 0.26
C LYS A 51 -3.95 14.56 -0.24
N ASP A 52 -4.11 14.40 -1.55
CA ASP A 52 -5.39 14.10 -2.20
C ASP A 52 -5.61 12.58 -2.38
N ALA A 53 -4.68 11.74 -1.91
CA ALA A 53 -4.80 10.30 -1.95
C ALA A 53 -5.94 9.82 -1.03
N GLN A 54 -6.80 8.94 -1.55
CA GLN A 54 -7.96 8.43 -0.82
C GLN A 54 -7.61 7.28 0.14
N LEU A 55 -6.54 6.53 -0.16
CA LEU A 55 -6.05 5.48 0.73
C LEU A 55 -5.04 6.09 1.70
N ASP A 56 -5.16 5.75 2.98
CA ASP A 56 -4.12 6.06 3.95
C ASP A 56 -2.82 5.31 3.62
N ASN A 57 -1.71 5.80 4.19
CA ASN A 57 -0.40 5.29 3.85
C ASN A 57 -0.23 3.81 4.25
N LYS A 58 -0.72 3.41 5.42
CA LYS A 58 -0.63 2.02 5.88
C LYS A 58 -1.36 1.07 4.94
N THR A 59 -2.60 1.37 4.59
CA THR A 59 -3.40 0.58 3.65
C THR A 59 -2.72 0.45 2.30
N ARG A 60 -2.18 1.55 1.77
CA ARG A 60 -1.46 1.55 0.49
C ARG A 60 -0.22 0.66 0.51
N GLU A 61 0.57 0.76 1.58
CA GLU A 61 1.79 -0.05 1.70
C GLU A 61 1.49 -1.55 1.90
N LEU A 62 0.42 -1.90 2.60
CA LEU A 62 -0.04 -3.30 2.72
C LEU A 62 -0.52 -3.86 1.37
N ILE A 63 -1.24 -3.07 0.57
CA ILE A 63 -1.63 -3.44 -0.80
C ILE A 63 -0.38 -3.63 -1.68
N ALA A 64 0.56 -2.68 -1.62
CA ALA A 64 1.79 -2.73 -2.39
C ALA A 64 2.66 -3.95 -2.00
N LEU A 65 2.72 -4.31 -0.72
CA LEU A 65 3.38 -5.52 -0.23
C LEU A 65 2.71 -6.78 -0.79
N ALA A 66 1.39 -6.86 -0.74
CA ALA A 66 0.62 -7.98 -1.30
C ALA A 66 0.88 -8.16 -2.81
N VAL A 67 0.86 -7.06 -3.58
CA VAL A 67 1.20 -7.06 -5.02
C VAL A 67 2.65 -7.48 -5.23
N SER A 68 3.58 -6.95 -4.44
CA SER A 68 5.01 -7.26 -4.54
C SER A 68 5.30 -8.75 -4.35
N ALA A 69 4.57 -9.41 -3.44
CA ALA A 69 4.67 -10.85 -3.21
C ALA A 69 4.16 -11.66 -4.43
N GLN A 70 3.16 -11.15 -5.16
CA GLN A 70 2.60 -11.82 -6.35
C GLN A 70 3.50 -11.71 -7.59
N ILE A 71 4.21 -10.61 -7.76
CA ILE A 71 5.15 -10.38 -8.88
C ILE A 71 6.59 -10.85 -8.59
N PRO A 72 6.83 -11.62 -7.56
CA PRO A 72 8.02 -11.96 -6.77
C PRO A 72 9.18 -10.93 -6.87
N CYS A 73 8.89 -9.68 -6.53
CA CYS A 73 9.87 -8.59 -6.53
C CYS A 73 10.51 -8.45 -5.13
N ILE A 74 11.69 -9.00 -4.92
CA ILE A 74 12.39 -8.95 -3.62
C ILE A 74 12.66 -7.52 -3.13
N TYR A 75 12.98 -6.59 -4.04
CA TYR A 75 13.19 -5.17 -3.72
C TYR A 75 11.91 -4.51 -3.25
N CYS A 76 10.80 -4.77 -3.95
CA CYS A 76 9.49 -4.22 -3.62
C CYS A 76 8.97 -4.79 -2.29
N VAL A 77 9.11 -6.10 -2.06
CA VAL A 77 8.72 -6.74 -0.80
C VAL A 77 9.47 -6.10 0.36
N TYR A 78 10.78 -5.94 0.25
CA TYR A 78 11.59 -5.32 1.30
C TYR A 78 11.16 -3.87 1.58
N ALA A 79 11.01 -3.07 0.51
CA ALA A 79 10.66 -1.66 0.64
C ALA A 79 9.26 -1.49 1.25
N HIS A 80 8.25 -2.19 0.74
CA HIS A 80 6.87 -2.05 1.20
C HIS A 80 6.63 -2.66 2.58
N ASP A 81 7.35 -3.73 2.99
CA ASP A 81 7.35 -4.20 4.38
C ASP A 81 7.86 -3.11 5.35
N LYS A 82 9.00 -2.49 5.02
CA LYS A 82 9.55 -1.39 5.82
C LYS A 82 8.62 -0.18 5.90
N ASN A 83 8.06 0.22 4.78
CA ASN A 83 7.14 1.35 4.70
C ASN A 83 5.84 1.07 5.47
N ALA A 84 5.25 -0.12 5.33
CA ALA A 84 4.05 -0.51 6.07
C ALA A 84 4.28 -0.44 7.58
N ARG A 85 5.40 -0.97 8.08
CA ARG A 85 5.79 -0.88 9.50
C ARG A 85 5.98 0.57 9.94
N ALA A 86 6.65 1.39 9.14
CA ALA A 86 6.82 2.82 9.42
C ALA A 86 5.48 3.57 9.43
N ALA A 87 4.51 3.13 8.64
CA ALA A 87 3.14 3.64 8.63
C ALA A 87 2.24 3.05 9.75
N GLY A 88 2.80 2.26 10.67
CA GLY A 88 2.10 1.70 11.82
C GLY A 88 1.38 0.38 11.56
N ALA A 89 1.75 -0.37 10.52
CA ALA A 89 1.25 -1.72 10.35
C ALA A 89 1.83 -2.68 11.40
N SER A 90 0.96 -3.44 12.03
CA SER A 90 1.34 -4.51 12.93
C SER A 90 1.85 -5.73 12.17
N GLU A 91 2.58 -6.60 12.87
CA GLU A 91 3.02 -7.89 12.32
C GLU A 91 1.84 -8.76 11.87
N ALA A 92 0.70 -8.67 12.56
CA ALA A 92 -0.52 -9.39 12.17
C ALA A 92 -1.10 -8.89 10.85
N GLU A 93 -1.20 -7.56 10.66
CA GLU A 93 -1.67 -6.95 9.41
C GLU A 93 -0.77 -7.28 8.23
N ILE A 94 0.55 -7.29 8.42
CA ILE A 94 1.53 -7.68 7.40
C ILE A 94 1.32 -9.14 6.97
N ARG A 95 1.20 -10.06 7.93
CA ARG A 95 0.93 -11.48 7.63
C ARG A 95 -0.39 -11.68 6.92
N GLU A 96 -1.43 -10.96 7.33
CA GLU A 96 -2.75 -11.04 6.72
C GLU A 96 -2.76 -10.51 5.28
N ALA A 97 -2.06 -9.40 4.99
CA ALA A 97 -1.92 -8.88 3.64
C ALA A 97 -1.25 -9.90 2.70
N VAL A 98 -0.16 -10.52 3.15
CA VAL A 98 0.54 -11.55 2.36
C VAL A 98 -0.29 -12.83 2.21
N ALA A 99 -0.98 -13.27 3.26
CA ALA A 99 -1.88 -14.42 3.22
C ALA A 99 -3.06 -14.19 2.28
N THR A 100 -3.62 -12.97 2.28
CA THR A 100 -4.69 -12.56 1.35
C THR A 100 -4.21 -12.64 -0.11
N ALA A 101 -3.01 -12.17 -0.40
CA ALA A 101 -2.42 -12.29 -1.74
C ALA A 101 -2.29 -13.76 -2.17
N ALA A 102 -1.82 -14.64 -1.28
CA ALA A 102 -1.73 -16.07 -1.54
C ALA A 102 -3.11 -16.72 -1.79
N HIS A 103 -4.13 -16.31 -1.05
CA HIS A 103 -5.50 -16.76 -1.24
C HIS A 103 -6.07 -16.37 -2.62
N VAL A 104 -5.85 -15.14 -3.06
CA VAL A 104 -6.22 -14.69 -4.42
C VAL A 104 -5.49 -15.52 -5.48
N ARG A 105 -4.20 -15.80 -5.30
CA ARG A 105 -3.42 -16.66 -6.21
C ARG A 105 -3.98 -18.07 -6.26
N HIS A 106 -4.39 -18.62 -5.13
CA HIS A 106 -5.02 -19.95 -5.06
C HIS A 106 -6.25 -20.02 -5.99
N TRP A 107 -7.20 -19.09 -5.82
CA TRP A 107 -8.41 -19.05 -6.65
C TRP A 107 -8.10 -18.82 -8.13
N SER A 108 -7.18 -17.91 -8.42
CA SER A 108 -6.72 -17.71 -9.80
C SER A 108 -6.19 -19.01 -10.42
N THR A 109 -5.38 -19.77 -9.69
CA THR A 109 -4.82 -21.03 -10.16
C THR A 109 -5.91 -22.08 -10.38
N VAL A 110 -6.82 -22.26 -9.42
CA VAL A 110 -7.87 -23.28 -9.50
C VAL A 110 -8.87 -22.98 -10.62
N LEU A 111 -9.41 -21.76 -10.65
CA LEU A 111 -10.43 -21.39 -11.65
C LEU A 111 -9.88 -21.43 -13.08
N ASN A 112 -8.70 -20.84 -13.29
CA ASN A 112 -8.07 -20.88 -14.61
C ASN A 112 -7.59 -22.28 -14.99
N GLY A 113 -7.01 -23.02 -14.04
CA GLY A 113 -6.51 -24.38 -14.29
C GLY A 113 -7.62 -25.38 -14.63
N MET A 114 -8.81 -25.19 -14.05
CA MET A 114 -10.00 -26.01 -14.34
C MET A 114 -10.80 -25.49 -15.54
N GLY A 115 -10.45 -24.33 -16.11
CA GLY A 115 -11.22 -23.73 -17.20
C GLY A 115 -12.66 -23.42 -16.81
N TYR A 116 -12.88 -22.97 -15.56
CA TYR A 116 -14.22 -22.69 -15.06
C TYR A 116 -14.90 -21.61 -15.89
N ASP A 117 -16.18 -21.82 -16.23
CA ASP A 117 -16.93 -20.89 -17.09
C ASP A 117 -17.08 -19.52 -16.40
N PHE A 118 -16.64 -18.46 -17.08
CA PHE A 118 -16.62 -17.13 -16.50
C PHE A 118 -18.03 -16.53 -16.35
N GLU A 119 -18.96 -16.79 -17.27
CA GLU A 119 -20.32 -16.25 -17.17
C GLU A 119 -21.10 -16.93 -16.05
N LEU A 120 -20.88 -18.23 -15.85
CA LEU A 120 -21.43 -18.95 -14.71
C LEU A 120 -20.86 -18.40 -13.39
N PHE A 121 -19.55 -18.23 -13.30
CA PHE A 121 -18.90 -17.64 -12.12
C PHE A 121 -19.47 -16.24 -11.79
N LYS A 122 -19.63 -15.41 -12.81
CA LYS A 122 -20.18 -14.05 -12.66
C LYS A 122 -21.60 -14.08 -12.12
N ALA A 123 -22.46 -14.94 -12.68
CA ALA A 123 -23.84 -15.06 -12.23
C ALA A 123 -23.93 -15.55 -10.77
N GLU A 124 -23.05 -16.45 -10.33
CA GLU A 124 -22.97 -16.91 -8.94
C GLU A 124 -22.54 -15.78 -8.00
N VAL A 125 -21.53 -14.99 -8.36
CA VAL A 125 -21.06 -13.85 -7.56
C VAL A 125 -22.15 -12.78 -7.47
N ASP A 126 -22.82 -12.44 -8.57
CA ASP A 126 -23.91 -11.47 -8.58
C ASP A 126 -25.06 -11.90 -7.65
N LYS A 127 -25.38 -13.19 -7.65
CA LYS A 127 -26.39 -13.76 -6.74
C LYS A 127 -25.98 -13.67 -5.27
N MET A 128 -24.70 -13.82 -4.93
CA MET A 128 -24.23 -13.67 -3.55
C MET A 128 -24.35 -12.22 -3.04
N HIS A 129 -24.31 -11.25 -3.93
CA HIS A 129 -24.38 -9.80 -3.62
C HIS A 129 -25.75 -9.17 -3.91
N ALA A 130 -26.74 -9.95 -4.37
CA ALA A 130 -28.09 -9.44 -4.59
C ALA A 130 -28.70 -8.92 -3.28
N PRO A 131 -29.45 -7.81 -3.30
CA PRO A 131 -30.19 -7.32 -2.14
C PRO A 131 -31.15 -8.39 -1.60
N LYS A 132 -31.17 -8.58 -0.29
CA LYS A 132 -32.12 -9.47 0.38
C LYS A 132 -33.50 -8.84 0.48
#